data_8e1513a5ff4ceec47e97f1a09afac163
#
_entry.id   8e1513a5ff4ceec47e97f1a09afac163
#
_cell.length_a   1.000
_cell.length_b   1.000
_cell.length_c   1.000
_cell.angle_alpha   90.00
_cell.angle_beta   90.00
_cell.angle_gamma   90.00
#
_symmetry.space_group_name_H-M   'P 1'
#
loop_
_entity.id
_entity.type
_entity.pdbx_description
1 polymer ?
#
loop_
_entity_poly.entity_id
_entity_poly.type
_entity_poly.pdbx_seq_one_letter_code
_entity_poly.pdbx_strand_id
1 'polypeptide(L)'
;MTILIGIDEAGRGPVIGPMVMCAFAIDAEKEQNLVNLEVKDSNLIPPPQRAILYDKLTENYKFAIKVVEAKQVDDALNDPELNLNWLEALTSADICNELIKELNTDDIKIILDGPSTNIEAYRDYFKNKLENKNVQVIAEHKADFNYPVVSAASIIAKVTRDRAIWHLKREHNVDFGSGYPSDPKTKVFLEQNFDKYNFFRKTWAAYKNVVKKATQKSLGEY
;
A
#
# COMPACT_ATOMS: atom_id res chain seq x y z
N MET A 1 -8.52 -18.44 -21.23
CA MET A 1 -8.39 -16.97 -21.23
C MET A 1 -7.71 -16.60 -19.94
N THR A 2 -6.43 -16.27 -20.03
CA THR A 2 -5.59 -16.01 -18.87
C THR A 2 -5.92 -14.64 -18.28
N ILE A 3 -6.20 -14.59 -16.98
CA ILE A 3 -6.34 -13.32 -16.25
C ILE A 3 -5.00 -12.96 -15.60
N LEU A 4 -4.56 -11.72 -15.81
CA LEU A 4 -3.46 -11.11 -15.09
C LEU A 4 -4.00 -10.38 -13.86
N ILE A 5 -3.36 -10.60 -12.71
CA ILE A 5 -3.62 -9.81 -11.50
C ILE A 5 -2.32 -9.10 -11.11
N GLY A 6 -2.34 -7.78 -11.09
CA GLY A 6 -1.25 -6.95 -10.58
C GLY A 6 -1.51 -6.53 -9.15
N ILE A 7 -0.49 -6.56 -8.31
CA ILE A 7 -0.59 -6.17 -6.90
C ILE A 7 0.51 -5.16 -6.56
N ASP A 8 0.11 -4.06 -5.91
CA ASP A 8 1.00 -3.03 -5.41
C ASP A 8 0.41 -2.34 -4.16
N GLU A 9 1.24 -1.57 -3.45
CA GLU A 9 0.83 -0.83 -2.27
C GLU A 9 1.16 0.67 -2.36
N ALA A 10 0.50 1.43 -1.51
CA ALA A 10 0.82 2.83 -1.27
C ALA A 10 0.87 3.13 0.23
N GLY A 11 1.82 3.97 0.61
CA GLY A 11 1.89 4.42 1.99
C GLY A 11 2.65 3.49 2.94
N ARG A 12 3.62 2.72 2.46
CA ARG A 12 4.50 1.88 3.27
C ARG A 12 5.38 2.70 4.24
N GLY A 13 6.03 3.76 3.74
CA GLY A 13 7.02 4.55 4.50
C GLY A 13 6.53 5.62 5.46
N PRO A 14 5.33 6.22 5.30
CA PRO A 14 4.85 7.29 6.17
C PRO A 14 4.67 6.88 7.63
N VAL A 15 4.90 7.83 8.55
CA VAL A 15 4.60 7.72 9.98
C VAL A 15 3.15 8.11 10.30
N ILE A 16 2.44 8.73 9.34
CA ILE A 16 1.05 9.16 9.46
C ILE A 16 0.17 8.48 8.41
N GLY A 17 -0.97 7.97 8.86
CA GLY A 17 -2.05 7.48 8.02
C GLY A 17 -1.90 6.02 7.57
N PRO A 18 -2.85 5.54 6.76
CA PRO A 18 -2.95 4.14 6.39
C PRO A 18 -1.90 3.71 5.36
N MET A 19 -1.75 2.40 5.25
CA MET A 19 -1.19 1.70 4.11
C MET A 19 -2.35 1.13 3.28
N VAL A 20 -2.24 1.19 1.96
CA VAL A 20 -3.30 0.72 1.05
C VAL A 20 -2.71 -0.30 0.11
N MET A 21 -3.30 -1.50 0.07
CA MET A 21 -2.98 -2.56 -0.87
C MET A 21 -4.05 -2.60 -1.96
N CYS A 22 -3.65 -2.85 -3.20
CA CYS A 22 -4.58 -3.03 -4.31
C CYS A 22 -4.21 -4.27 -5.13
N ALA A 23 -5.20 -5.08 -5.45
CA ALA A 23 -5.14 -6.12 -6.48
C ALA A 23 -6.02 -5.68 -7.65
N PHE A 24 -5.48 -5.67 -8.87
CA PHE A 24 -6.16 -5.25 -10.08
C PHE A 24 -6.14 -6.38 -11.12
N ALA A 25 -7.27 -6.69 -11.75
CA ALA A 25 -7.41 -7.80 -12.69
C ALA A 25 -7.76 -7.33 -14.11
N ILE A 26 -7.10 -7.93 -15.09
CA ILE A 26 -7.37 -7.71 -16.52
C ILE A 26 -7.15 -9.01 -17.30
N ASP A 27 -7.90 -9.18 -18.37
CA ASP A 27 -7.64 -10.18 -19.40
C ASP A 27 -6.27 -9.91 -20.06
N ALA A 28 -5.42 -10.93 -20.14
CA ALA A 28 -4.09 -10.79 -20.73
C ALA A 28 -4.12 -10.24 -22.17
N GLU A 29 -5.13 -10.59 -22.95
CA GLU A 29 -5.31 -10.10 -24.32
C GLU A 29 -5.67 -8.59 -24.36
N LYS A 30 -6.13 -8.04 -23.25
CA LYS A 30 -6.52 -6.61 -23.11
C LYS A 30 -5.46 -5.75 -22.40
N GLU A 31 -4.33 -6.32 -21.99
CA GLU A 31 -3.30 -5.56 -21.27
C GLU A 31 -2.79 -4.35 -22.08
N GLN A 32 -2.80 -4.45 -23.43
CA GLN A 32 -2.46 -3.32 -24.32
C GLN A 32 -3.35 -2.09 -24.08
N ASN A 33 -4.56 -2.26 -23.57
CA ASN A 33 -5.43 -1.12 -23.23
C ASN A 33 -4.84 -0.27 -22.11
N LEU A 34 -4.14 -0.86 -21.13
CA LEU A 34 -3.45 -0.14 -20.07
C LEU A 34 -2.29 0.68 -20.61
N VAL A 35 -1.54 0.13 -21.56
CA VAL A 35 -0.46 0.86 -22.26
C VAL A 35 -1.03 2.05 -23.03
N ASN A 36 -2.14 1.86 -23.74
CA ASN A 36 -2.82 2.92 -24.49
C ASN A 36 -3.41 4.03 -23.58
N LEU A 37 -3.71 3.71 -22.33
CA LEU A 37 -4.12 4.66 -21.30
C LEU A 37 -2.92 5.37 -20.65
N GLU A 38 -1.68 5.08 -21.07
CA GLU A 38 -0.44 5.59 -20.48
C GLU A 38 -0.28 5.25 -18.99
N VAL A 39 -0.80 4.09 -18.57
CA VAL A 39 -0.62 3.56 -17.21
C VAL A 39 0.85 3.24 -17.01
N LYS A 40 1.46 3.80 -15.97
CA LYS A 40 2.86 3.64 -15.57
C LYS A 40 3.02 3.86 -14.08
N ASP A 41 4.23 3.73 -13.53
CA ASP A 41 4.53 4.03 -12.13
C ASP A 41 3.80 5.30 -11.66
N SER A 42 2.98 5.14 -10.63
CA SER A 42 2.08 6.18 -10.12
C SER A 42 2.82 7.44 -9.65
N ASN A 43 4.10 7.33 -9.28
CA ASN A 43 4.93 8.45 -8.85
C ASN A 43 5.36 9.35 -10.04
N LEU A 44 5.35 8.81 -11.26
CA LEU A 44 5.67 9.53 -12.49
C LEU A 44 4.47 10.26 -13.10
N ILE A 45 3.27 10.06 -12.54
CA ILE A 45 2.02 10.66 -13.06
C ILE A 45 1.60 11.84 -12.17
N PRO A 46 1.36 13.04 -12.74
CA PRO A 46 0.84 14.18 -11.98
C PRO A 46 -0.50 13.86 -11.29
N PRO A 47 -0.77 14.38 -10.08
CA PRO A 47 -1.98 14.06 -9.32
C PRO A 47 -3.31 14.23 -10.09
N PRO A 48 -3.54 15.30 -10.90
CA PRO A 48 -4.79 15.42 -11.66
C PRO A 48 -4.96 14.31 -12.71
N GLN A 49 -3.88 13.96 -13.43
CA GLN A 49 -3.91 12.90 -14.43
C GLN A 49 -4.10 11.53 -13.76
N ARG A 50 -3.49 11.33 -12.59
CA ARG A 50 -3.65 10.10 -11.79
C ARG A 50 -5.10 9.90 -11.34
N ALA A 51 -5.80 10.98 -10.96
CA ALA A 51 -7.22 10.92 -10.61
C ALA A 51 -8.10 10.49 -11.79
N ILE A 52 -7.83 11.02 -13.00
CA ILE A 52 -8.55 10.63 -14.22
C ILE A 52 -8.31 9.14 -14.55
N LEU A 53 -7.07 8.66 -14.40
CA LEU A 53 -6.75 7.25 -14.61
C LEU A 53 -7.43 6.36 -13.57
N TYR A 54 -7.44 6.79 -12.30
CA TYR A 54 -8.15 6.08 -11.24
C TYR A 54 -9.61 5.85 -11.60
N ASP A 55 -10.33 6.88 -12.02
CA ASP A 55 -11.74 6.78 -12.39
C ASP A 55 -11.92 5.81 -13.57
N LYS A 56 -11.11 5.93 -14.63
CA LYS A 56 -11.15 5.02 -15.77
C LYS A 56 -10.87 3.55 -15.40
N LEU A 57 -9.89 3.32 -14.51
CA LEU A 57 -9.52 1.97 -14.08
C LEU A 57 -10.61 1.35 -13.21
N THR A 58 -11.15 2.10 -12.26
CA THR A 58 -12.15 1.60 -11.31
C THR A 58 -13.54 1.41 -11.93
N GLU A 59 -13.87 2.16 -12.98
CA GLU A 59 -15.15 2.02 -13.70
C GLU A 59 -15.17 0.83 -14.66
N ASN A 60 -14.00 0.43 -15.21
CA ASN A 60 -13.97 -0.53 -16.33
C ASN A 60 -13.35 -1.88 -15.99
N TYR A 61 -12.69 -2.02 -14.83
CA TYR A 61 -11.98 -3.24 -14.49
C TYR A 61 -12.29 -3.70 -13.06
N LYS A 62 -12.06 -5.00 -12.80
CA LYS A 62 -12.18 -5.57 -11.47
C LYS A 62 -10.93 -5.29 -10.64
N PHE A 63 -11.13 -4.94 -9.39
CA PHE A 63 -10.05 -4.72 -8.43
C PHE A 63 -10.56 -4.97 -7.01
N ALA A 64 -9.63 -5.22 -6.09
CA ALA A 64 -9.88 -5.27 -4.66
C ALA A 64 -8.89 -4.38 -3.92
N ILE A 65 -9.33 -3.70 -2.87
CA ILE A 65 -8.52 -2.79 -2.06
C ILE A 65 -8.65 -3.13 -0.58
N LYS A 66 -7.53 -3.03 0.14
CA LYS A 66 -7.53 -3.03 1.60
C LYS A 66 -6.84 -1.78 2.11
N VAL A 67 -7.53 -1.03 2.94
CA VAL A 67 -6.97 0.08 3.72
C VAL A 67 -6.59 -0.48 5.09
N VAL A 68 -5.30 -0.46 5.41
CA VAL A 68 -4.74 -0.91 6.68
C VAL A 68 -4.40 0.33 7.50
N GLU A 69 -5.23 0.62 8.51
CA GLU A 69 -5.09 1.81 9.34
C GLU A 69 -3.81 1.79 10.19
N ALA A 70 -3.33 2.95 10.59
CA ALA A 70 -2.10 3.08 11.38
C ALA A 70 -2.08 2.16 12.61
N LYS A 71 -3.21 2.06 13.32
CA LYS A 71 -3.35 1.16 14.47
C LYS A 71 -3.21 -0.32 14.07
N GLN A 72 -3.82 -0.74 12.98
CA GLN A 72 -3.74 -2.13 12.49
C GLN A 72 -2.31 -2.50 12.09
N VAL A 73 -1.59 -1.54 11.48
CA VAL A 73 -0.16 -1.72 11.17
C VAL A 73 0.64 -1.89 12.46
N ASP A 74 0.40 -1.06 13.48
CA ASP A 74 1.10 -1.17 14.77
C ASP A 74 0.77 -2.47 15.49
N ASP A 75 -0.51 -2.89 15.50
CA ASP A 75 -0.93 -4.15 16.13
C ASP A 75 -0.22 -5.35 15.47
N ALA A 76 -0.15 -5.38 14.14
CA ALA A 76 0.55 -6.42 13.40
C ALA A 76 2.07 -6.43 13.66
N LEU A 77 2.72 -5.25 13.73
CA LEU A 77 4.16 -5.17 13.99
C LEU A 77 4.55 -5.39 15.45
N ASN A 78 3.60 -5.41 16.37
CA ASN A 78 3.80 -5.82 17.75
C ASN A 78 3.68 -7.35 17.94
N ASP A 79 3.18 -8.06 16.94
CA ASP A 79 3.21 -9.52 16.88
C ASP A 79 4.64 -9.98 16.51
N PRO A 80 5.33 -10.79 17.33
CA PRO A 80 6.69 -11.24 17.04
C PRO A 80 6.82 -12.12 15.78
N GLU A 81 5.71 -12.68 15.31
CA GLU A 81 5.65 -13.52 14.11
C GLU A 81 5.47 -12.72 12.82
N LEU A 82 5.12 -11.42 12.94
CA LEU A 82 4.87 -10.54 11.80
C LEU A 82 5.92 -9.43 11.68
N ASN A 83 6.22 -9.09 10.46
CA ASN A 83 6.94 -7.89 10.08
C ASN A 83 6.18 -7.19 8.95
N LEU A 84 6.64 -6.01 8.54
CA LEU A 84 5.93 -5.24 7.54
C LEU A 84 5.79 -5.99 6.21
N ASN A 85 6.81 -6.74 5.78
CA ASN A 85 6.74 -7.53 4.55
C ASN A 85 5.67 -8.62 4.64
N TRP A 86 5.59 -9.30 5.79
CA TRP A 86 4.59 -10.35 5.99
C TRP A 86 3.17 -9.81 6.13
N LEU A 87 3.01 -8.63 6.76
CA LEU A 87 1.72 -7.94 6.80
C LEU A 87 1.24 -7.58 5.40
N GLU A 88 2.13 -7.06 4.56
CA GLU A 88 1.83 -6.72 3.16
C GLU A 88 1.46 -7.96 2.35
N ALA A 89 2.28 -9.01 2.42
CA ALA A 89 2.02 -10.25 1.69
C ALA A 89 0.70 -10.91 2.14
N LEU A 90 0.40 -10.92 3.44
CA LEU A 90 -0.86 -11.44 3.99
C LEU A 90 -2.06 -10.64 3.48
N THR A 91 -1.99 -9.31 3.62
CA THR A 91 -3.07 -8.42 3.18
C THR A 91 -3.30 -8.51 1.66
N SER A 92 -2.20 -8.60 0.89
CA SER A 92 -2.26 -8.78 -0.55
C SER A 92 -2.89 -10.12 -0.94
N ALA A 93 -2.60 -11.19 -0.20
CA ALA A 93 -3.21 -12.50 -0.42
C ALA A 93 -4.72 -12.48 -0.10
N ASP A 94 -5.13 -11.78 0.96
CA ASP A 94 -6.55 -11.64 1.32
C ASP A 94 -7.34 -10.98 0.21
N ILE A 95 -6.90 -9.79 -0.26
CA ILE A 95 -7.59 -9.09 -1.35
C ILE A 95 -7.53 -9.85 -2.69
N CYS A 96 -6.46 -10.60 -2.92
CA CYS A 96 -6.33 -11.44 -4.10
C CYS A 96 -7.31 -12.62 -4.05
N ASN A 97 -7.47 -13.27 -2.90
CA ASN A 97 -8.45 -14.33 -2.70
C ASN A 97 -9.90 -13.81 -2.90
N GLU A 98 -10.21 -12.60 -2.41
CA GLU A 98 -11.50 -11.95 -2.65
C GLU A 98 -11.72 -11.72 -4.13
N LEU A 99 -10.74 -11.13 -4.82
CA LEU A 99 -10.83 -10.82 -6.25
C LEU A 99 -10.97 -12.09 -7.10
N ILE A 100 -10.20 -13.15 -6.81
CA ILE A 100 -10.25 -14.42 -7.55
C ILE A 100 -11.65 -15.05 -7.50
N LYS A 101 -12.35 -14.97 -6.37
CA LYS A 101 -13.73 -15.49 -6.25
C LYS A 101 -14.72 -14.84 -7.21
N GLU A 102 -14.43 -13.61 -7.66
CA GLU A 102 -15.24 -12.89 -8.63
C GLU A 102 -14.88 -13.20 -10.09
N LEU A 103 -13.76 -13.92 -10.30
CA LEU A 103 -13.29 -14.30 -11.63
C LEU A 103 -13.81 -15.70 -11.97
N ASN A 104 -14.33 -15.86 -13.18
CA ASN A 104 -14.87 -17.13 -13.65
C ASN A 104 -13.83 -17.98 -14.40
N THR A 105 -12.59 -18.07 -13.86
CA THR A 105 -11.48 -18.84 -14.46
C THR A 105 -10.45 -19.23 -13.41
N ASP A 106 -9.81 -20.37 -13.62
CA ASP A 106 -8.66 -20.82 -12.85
C ASP A 106 -7.31 -20.50 -13.53
N ASP A 107 -7.34 -20.00 -14.77
CA ASP A 107 -6.15 -19.61 -15.53
C ASP A 107 -5.74 -18.19 -15.14
N ILE A 108 -5.00 -18.09 -14.03
CA ILE A 108 -4.63 -16.82 -13.38
C ILE A 108 -3.12 -16.74 -13.22
N LYS A 109 -2.56 -15.58 -13.60
CA LYS A 109 -1.18 -15.19 -13.34
C LYS A 109 -1.15 -13.94 -12.49
N ILE A 110 -0.50 -14.02 -11.33
CA ILE A 110 -0.38 -12.93 -10.36
C ILE A 110 1.03 -12.35 -10.43
N ILE A 111 1.14 -11.03 -10.45
CA ILE A 111 2.39 -10.28 -10.48
C ILE A 111 2.37 -9.29 -9.33
N LEU A 112 3.35 -9.41 -8.40
CA LEU A 112 3.47 -8.55 -7.22
C LEU A 112 4.66 -7.61 -7.36
N ASP A 113 4.48 -6.35 -6.98
CA ASP A 113 5.62 -5.54 -6.57
C ASP A 113 6.10 -6.02 -5.20
N GLY A 114 7.39 -6.31 -5.10
CA GLY A 114 7.96 -6.95 -3.91
C GLY A 114 8.91 -6.02 -3.16
N PRO A 115 8.54 -5.58 -1.94
CA PRO A 115 9.37 -4.68 -1.13
C PRO A 115 10.50 -5.38 -0.37
N SER A 116 10.52 -6.71 -0.37
CA SER A 116 11.44 -7.52 0.41
C SER A 116 12.79 -7.72 -0.29
N THR A 117 13.90 -7.61 0.43
CA THR A 117 15.23 -7.98 -0.09
C THR A 117 15.33 -9.47 -0.43
N ASN A 118 14.54 -10.34 0.20
CA ASN A 118 14.36 -11.72 -0.17
C ASN A 118 13.02 -11.89 -0.90
N ILE A 119 13.05 -11.64 -2.21
CA ILE A 119 11.86 -11.64 -3.05
C ILE A 119 11.22 -13.03 -3.18
N GLU A 120 12.04 -14.09 -3.17
CA GLU A 120 11.55 -15.47 -3.25
C GLU A 120 10.76 -15.86 -1.99
N ALA A 121 11.30 -15.57 -0.81
CA ALA A 121 10.60 -15.83 0.45
C ALA A 121 9.30 -15.02 0.54
N TYR A 122 9.29 -13.77 0.04
CA TYR A 122 8.09 -12.93 -0.02
C TYR A 122 7.02 -13.55 -0.93
N ARG A 123 7.41 -13.94 -2.15
CA ARG A 123 6.53 -14.64 -3.11
C ARG A 123 5.95 -15.92 -2.50
N ASP A 124 6.81 -16.74 -1.89
CA ASP A 124 6.40 -18.04 -1.36
C ASP A 124 5.47 -17.88 -0.15
N TYR A 125 5.73 -16.90 0.72
CA TYR A 125 4.83 -16.56 1.83
C TYR A 125 3.46 -16.11 1.31
N PHE A 126 3.42 -15.19 0.33
CA PHE A 126 2.18 -14.76 -0.33
C PHE A 126 1.44 -15.95 -0.94
N LYS A 127 2.13 -16.77 -1.75
CA LYS A 127 1.53 -17.94 -2.42
C LYS A 127 0.95 -18.94 -1.43
N ASN A 128 1.59 -19.13 -0.28
CA ASN A 128 1.11 -20.00 0.77
C ASN A 128 -0.19 -19.49 1.44
N LYS A 129 -0.52 -18.22 1.33
CA LYS A 129 -1.76 -17.62 1.85
C LYS A 129 -2.90 -17.60 0.83
N LEU A 130 -2.63 -17.87 -0.46
CA LEU A 130 -3.68 -18.00 -1.46
C LEU A 130 -4.51 -19.27 -1.21
N GLU A 131 -5.82 -19.18 -1.45
CA GLU A 131 -6.74 -20.34 -1.43
C GLU A 131 -6.48 -21.25 -2.63
N ASN A 132 -6.41 -20.66 -3.85
CA ASN A 132 -6.05 -21.39 -5.08
C ASN A 132 -4.52 -21.50 -5.20
N LYS A 133 -3.98 -22.73 -5.03
CA LYS A 133 -2.54 -23.01 -5.11
C LYS A 133 -2.01 -23.18 -6.54
N ASN A 134 -2.91 -23.33 -7.52
CA ASN A 134 -2.53 -23.63 -8.91
C ASN A 134 -2.21 -22.38 -9.72
N VAL A 135 -2.36 -21.18 -9.13
CA VAL A 135 -2.04 -19.92 -9.80
C VAL A 135 -0.54 -19.74 -9.98
N GLN A 136 -0.14 -19.15 -11.09
CA GLN A 136 1.23 -18.72 -11.30
C GLN A 136 1.47 -17.41 -10.54
N VAL A 137 2.54 -17.33 -9.75
CA VAL A 137 2.92 -16.13 -8.99
C VAL A 137 4.32 -15.68 -9.35
N ILE A 138 4.47 -14.42 -9.73
CA ILE A 138 5.73 -13.72 -9.95
C ILE A 138 5.81 -12.58 -8.93
N ALA A 139 6.97 -12.40 -8.31
CA ALA A 139 7.26 -11.23 -7.50
C ALA A 139 8.58 -10.61 -8.00
N GLU A 140 8.57 -9.32 -8.24
CA GLU A 140 9.73 -8.56 -8.72
C GLU A 140 9.81 -7.22 -8.01
N HIS A 141 11.04 -6.70 -7.87
CA HIS A 141 11.24 -5.32 -7.45
C HIS A 141 10.86 -4.37 -8.57
N LYS A 142 10.11 -3.33 -8.26
CA LYS A 142 9.64 -2.34 -9.23
C LYS A 142 8.81 -2.98 -10.36
N ALA A 143 7.96 -3.93 -9.99
CA ALA A 143 7.06 -4.56 -10.94
C ALA A 143 6.07 -3.54 -11.53
N ASP A 144 5.75 -2.47 -10.81
CA ASP A 144 4.97 -1.33 -11.28
C ASP A 144 5.61 -0.58 -12.47
N PHE A 145 6.92 -0.69 -12.66
CA PHE A 145 7.62 -0.16 -13.82
C PHE A 145 7.59 -1.11 -15.03
N ASN A 146 7.60 -2.43 -14.78
CA ASN A 146 7.74 -3.44 -15.82
C ASN A 146 6.39 -3.97 -16.34
N TYR A 147 5.33 -3.94 -15.51
CA TYR A 147 4.04 -4.56 -15.80
C TYR A 147 2.89 -3.57 -15.70
N PRO A 148 2.20 -3.25 -16.81
CA PRO A 148 1.06 -2.32 -16.80
C PRO A 148 -0.04 -2.70 -15.81
N VAL A 149 -0.28 -3.99 -15.60
CA VAL A 149 -1.26 -4.48 -14.63
C VAL A 149 -0.89 -4.11 -13.19
N VAL A 150 0.41 -4.11 -12.83
CA VAL A 150 0.90 -3.68 -11.52
C VAL A 150 0.88 -2.16 -11.41
N SER A 151 1.24 -1.43 -12.48
CA SER A 151 1.09 0.03 -12.53
C SER A 151 -0.35 0.47 -12.29
N ALA A 152 -1.34 -0.27 -12.81
CA ALA A 152 -2.76 0.02 -12.57
C ALA A 152 -3.12 -0.14 -11.07
N ALA A 153 -2.66 -1.20 -10.42
CA ALA A 153 -2.81 -1.40 -8.98
C ALA A 153 -2.14 -0.26 -8.18
N SER A 154 -0.91 0.14 -8.56
CA SER A 154 -0.17 1.27 -7.99
C SER A 154 -0.97 2.57 -8.01
N ILE A 155 -1.55 2.91 -9.17
CA ILE A 155 -2.37 4.12 -9.32
C ILE A 155 -3.57 4.08 -8.38
N ILE A 156 -4.29 2.96 -8.33
CA ILE A 156 -5.48 2.81 -7.49
C ILE A 156 -5.10 2.90 -6.00
N ALA A 157 -4.07 2.18 -5.56
CA ALA A 157 -3.59 2.23 -4.19
C ALA A 157 -3.17 3.66 -3.80
N LYS A 158 -2.42 4.34 -4.67
CA LYS A 158 -1.92 5.70 -4.44
C LYS A 158 -3.04 6.73 -4.31
N VAL A 159 -4.01 6.73 -5.23
CA VAL A 159 -5.13 7.68 -5.17
C VAL A 159 -6.00 7.43 -3.95
N THR A 160 -6.27 6.17 -3.63
CA THR A 160 -7.03 5.78 -2.44
C THR A 160 -6.35 6.27 -1.17
N ARG A 161 -5.04 6.06 -1.06
CA ARG A 161 -4.27 6.56 0.09
C ARG A 161 -4.25 8.08 0.16
N ASP A 162 -4.03 8.77 -0.95
CA ASP A 162 -3.98 10.25 -0.97
C ASP A 162 -5.35 10.85 -0.56
N ARG A 163 -6.46 10.23 -0.96
CA ARG A 163 -7.81 10.57 -0.49
C ARG A 163 -7.96 10.33 1.02
N ALA A 164 -7.48 9.21 1.56
CA ALA A 164 -7.50 8.94 3.00
C ALA A 164 -6.72 10.00 3.80
N ILE A 165 -5.53 10.41 3.33
CA ILE A 165 -4.74 11.49 3.95
C ILE A 165 -5.50 12.82 3.92
N TRP A 166 -6.13 13.14 2.80
CA TRP A 166 -6.94 14.34 2.69
C TRP A 166 -8.13 14.34 3.68
N HIS A 167 -8.81 13.20 3.84
CA HIS A 167 -9.89 13.04 4.82
C HIS A 167 -9.39 13.22 6.25
N LEU A 168 -8.28 12.60 6.64
CA LEU A 168 -7.67 12.78 7.96
C LEU A 168 -7.37 14.26 8.27
N LYS A 169 -6.79 14.98 7.30
CA LYS A 169 -6.52 16.42 7.47
C LYS A 169 -7.78 17.23 7.71
N ARG A 170 -8.85 16.95 6.96
CA ARG A 170 -10.11 17.68 7.09
C ARG A 170 -10.86 17.33 8.38
N GLU A 171 -10.96 16.06 8.72
CA GLU A 171 -11.64 15.57 9.89
C GLU A 171 -11.06 16.17 11.17
N HIS A 172 -9.75 16.23 11.27
CA HIS A 172 -9.04 16.75 12.44
C HIS A 172 -8.69 18.24 12.34
N ASN A 173 -9.01 18.90 11.22
CA ASN A 173 -8.65 20.29 10.92
C ASN A 173 -7.16 20.58 11.12
N VAL A 174 -6.29 19.71 10.59
CA VAL A 174 -4.84 19.79 10.72
C VAL A 174 -4.14 19.66 9.37
N ASP A 175 -2.92 20.20 9.28
CA ASP A 175 -2.06 19.95 8.13
C ASP A 175 -0.68 19.46 8.56
N PHE A 176 -0.49 18.17 8.46
CA PHE A 176 0.73 17.46 8.84
C PHE A 176 1.69 17.19 7.67
N GLY A 177 1.50 17.85 6.52
CA GLY A 177 2.32 17.62 5.33
C GLY A 177 1.99 16.29 4.64
N SER A 178 3.01 15.60 4.13
CA SER A 178 2.86 14.34 3.39
C SER A 178 2.66 13.10 4.25
N GLY A 179 2.95 13.19 5.55
CA GLY A 179 2.99 12.07 6.48
C GLY A 179 4.30 11.27 6.47
N TYR A 180 5.24 11.59 5.58
CA TYR A 180 6.55 10.93 5.54
C TYR A 180 7.52 11.53 6.57
N PRO A 181 8.37 10.71 7.22
CA PRO A 181 9.36 11.20 8.18
C PRO A 181 10.40 12.18 7.60
N SER A 182 10.59 12.17 6.28
CA SER A 182 11.49 13.09 5.57
C SER A 182 10.91 14.50 5.39
N ASP A 183 9.58 14.64 5.44
CA ASP A 183 8.91 15.93 5.28
C ASP A 183 9.08 16.80 6.53
N PRO A 184 9.65 18.02 6.41
CA PRO A 184 9.83 18.93 7.55
C PRO A 184 8.53 19.25 8.29
N LYS A 185 7.41 19.40 7.55
CA LYS A 185 6.10 19.69 8.13
C LYS A 185 5.58 18.52 8.95
N THR A 186 5.77 17.30 8.47
CA THR A 186 5.43 16.07 9.19
C THR A 186 6.26 15.95 10.48
N LYS A 187 7.56 16.28 10.44
CA LYS A 187 8.43 16.24 11.63
C LYS A 187 7.94 17.17 12.71
N VAL A 188 7.69 18.43 12.37
CA VAL A 188 7.20 19.44 13.32
C VAL A 188 5.86 19.03 13.90
N PHE A 189 4.93 18.57 13.04
CA PHE A 189 3.62 18.13 13.49
C PHE A 189 3.71 16.94 14.44
N LEU A 190 4.54 15.95 14.12
CA LEU A 190 4.78 14.79 14.98
C LEU A 190 5.35 15.18 16.35
N GLU A 191 6.35 16.05 16.39
CA GLU A 191 6.95 16.51 17.65
C GLU A 191 5.96 17.24 18.56
N GLN A 192 5.01 17.98 18.00
CA GLN A 192 4.02 18.77 18.74
C GLN A 192 2.75 18.00 19.13
N ASN A 193 2.50 16.85 18.50
CA ASN A 193 1.19 16.19 18.57
C ASN A 193 1.24 14.66 18.71
N PHE A 194 2.39 14.06 18.98
CA PHE A 194 2.59 12.60 18.98
C PHE A 194 1.61 11.84 19.90
N ASP A 195 1.12 12.48 20.97
CA ASP A 195 0.21 11.92 21.97
C ASP A 195 -1.27 12.24 21.72
N LYS A 196 -1.61 13.09 20.71
CA LYS A 196 -2.95 13.61 20.51
C LYS A 196 -3.79 12.83 19.51
N TYR A 197 -3.16 12.16 18.55
CA TYR A 197 -3.87 11.53 17.45
C TYR A 197 -3.56 10.04 17.31
N ASN A 198 -4.55 9.27 16.85
CA ASN A 198 -4.47 7.82 16.68
C ASN A 198 -3.97 7.39 15.29
N PHE A 199 -3.79 8.33 14.37
CA PHE A 199 -3.32 8.07 13.02
C PHE A 199 -1.78 8.02 12.87
N PHE A 200 -1.02 8.13 13.96
CA PHE A 200 0.42 7.88 13.98
C PHE A 200 0.72 6.39 14.05
N ARG A 201 1.71 5.96 13.29
CA ARG A 201 2.29 4.61 13.39
C ARG A 201 3.37 4.62 14.48
N LYS A 202 3.00 4.15 15.65
CA LYS A 202 3.82 4.20 16.87
C LYS A 202 5.02 3.26 16.82
N THR A 203 4.97 2.25 15.97
CA THR A 203 6.08 1.30 15.73
C THR A 203 7.19 1.90 14.87
N TRP A 204 6.95 3.00 14.15
CA TRP A 204 7.96 3.67 13.32
C TRP A 204 9.08 4.33 14.14
N ALA A 205 10.32 4.22 13.66
CA ALA A 205 11.48 4.81 14.31
C ALA A 205 11.33 6.33 14.56
N ALA A 206 10.73 7.05 13.61
CA ALA A 206 10.49 8.49 13.75
C ALA A 206 9.60 8.80 14.95
N TYR A 207 8.51 8.05 15.16
CA TYR A 207 7.63 8.20 16.31
C TYR A 207 8.36 7.84 17.62
N LYS A 208 9.01 6.67 17.68
CA LYS A 208 9.76 6.21 18.87
C LYS A 208 10.82 7.21 19.29
N ASN A 209 11.52 7.84 18.33
CA ASN A 209 12.53 8.85 18.61
C ASN A 209 11.93 10.13 19.24
N VAL A 210 10.75 10.57 18.78
CA VAL A 210 10.06 11.73 19.36
C VAL A 210 9.62 11.44 20.80
N VAL A 211 9.00 10.28 21.04
CA VAL A 211 8.59 9.87 22.40
C VAL A 211 9.81 9.80 23.34
N LYS A 212 10.91 9.18 22.90
CA LYS A 212 12.14 9.09 23.70
C LYS A 212 12.69 10.47 24.08
N LYS A 213 12.73 11.42 23.14
CA LYS A 213 13.19 12.80 23.42
C LYS A 213 12.27 13.53 24.40
N ALA A 214 10.94 13.36 24.26
CA ALA A 214 9.96 13.98 25.15
C ALA A 214 10.12 13.44 26.59
N THR A 215 10.28 12.12 26.76
CA THR A 215 10.51 11.51 28.08
C THR A 215 11.84 11.95 28.72
N GLN A 216 12.91 12.10 27.92
CA GLN A 216 14.20 12.57 28.44
C GLN A 216 14.15 14.02 28.91
N LYS A 217 13.43 14.92 28.24
CA LYS A 217 13.24 16.30 28.66
C LYS A 217 12.49 16.39 30.00
N SER A 218 11.43 15.61 30.17
CA SER A 218 10.67 15.61 31.43
C SER A 218 11.45 15.09 32.64
N LEU A 219 12.48 14.26 32.43
CA LEU A 219 13.37 13.76 33.51
C LEU A 219 14.51 14.72 33.83
N GLY A 220 14.84 15.66 32.96
CA GLY A 220 15.90 16.64 33.13
C GLY A 220 15.46 17.99 33.73
N GLU A 221 14.16 18.14 33.98
CA GLU A 221 13.58 19.36 34.62
C GLU A 221 13.38 19.22 36.13
N TYR A 222 14.05 18.24 36.79
CA TYR A 222 14.09 18.05 38.24
C TYR A 222 15.49 18.33 38.80
#